data_b84297e314e70cc05e386cda0d0d5119
#
_entry.id   b84297e314e70cc05e386cda0d0d5119
#
_cell.length_a   1.000
_cell.length_b   1.000
_cell.length_c   1.000
_cell.angle_alpha   90.00
_cell.angle_beta   90.00
_cell.angle_gamma   90.00
#
_symmetry.space_group_name_H-M   'P 1'
#
loop_
_entity.id
_entity.type
_entity.pdbx_description
1 polymer ?
#
loop_
_entity_poly.entity_id
_entity_poly.type
_entity_poly.pdbx_seq_one_letter_code
_entity_poly.pdbx_strand_id
1 'polypeptide(L)'
;MSLAKNRYDRGVLISDRDIRSLIDSGDIVIDPFDPSDVQPASVDVRLDRYFQLFDNHKYALIDPATQQPGLTHLIDVGNEPFILHPGEFVLGSTFEHLTLPAHVAARLEGKSSLGRLGLLTHSTAGFIDPGFTGHITLELSNTATMPIALYPGMKIGQLCFFQMSSPAQAPYGSGAQGSRYQGQRGPTASRSYLNFSRVEVRAGRGIVPENSPLEDGSGHPGEVGVSAGVEEGAAQRLGVCGK
;
A
#
# COMPACT_ATOMS: atom_id res chain seq x y z
N MET A 1 20.89 7.29 -44.80
CA MET A 1 21.56 7.54 -43.50
C MET A 1 20.46 7.63 -42.45
N SER A 2 20.16 6.50 -41.77
CA SER A 2 19.17 6.46 -40.67
C SER A 2 19.81 7.11 -39.46
N LEU A 3 19.31 8.24 -39.01
CA LEU A 3 19.65 8.84 -37.74
C LEU A 3 19.21 7.86 -36.66
N ALA A 4 20.19 7.21 -36.01
CA ALA A 4 19.95 6.42 -34.82
C ALA A 4 19.22 7.32 -33.81
N LYS A 5 17.92 7.05 -33.55
CA LYS A 5 17.15 7.74 -32.53
C LYS A 5 17.91 7.64 -31.22
N ASN A 6 18.36 8.76 -30.71
CA ASN A 6 19.12 8.86 -29.48
C ASN A 6 18.33 8.19 -28.36
N ARG A 7 18.95 7.30 -27.62
CA ARG A 7 18.35 6.49 -26.52
C ARG A 7 17.80 7.38 -25.40
N TYR A 8 18.17 8.65 -25.38
CA TYR A 8 17.75 9.67 -24.40
C TYR A 8 16.55 10.51 -24.86
N ASP A 9 16.00 10.27 -26.05
CA ASP A 9 14.87 11.03 -26.61
C ASP A 9 13.49 10.49 -26.17
N ARG A 10 13.45 9.48 -25.29
CA ARG A 10 12.20 8.95 -24.72
C ARG A 10 12.01 9.55 -23.35
N GLY A 11 11.01 10.40 -23.20
CA GLY A 11 10.57 10.87 -21.89
C GLY A 11 10.27 9.67 -20.99
N VAL A 12 10.64 9.78 -19.71
CA VAL A 12 10.39 8.71 -18.71
C VAL A 12 8.90 8.65 -18.40
N LEU A 13 8.23 9.80 -18.26
CA LEU A 13 6.78 9.90 -18.03
C LEU A 13 6.05 9.89 -19.38
N ILE A 14 5.05 9.04 -19.52
CA ILE A 14 4.30 8.82 -20.76
C ILE A 14 3.20 9.89 -20.89
N SER A 15 3.12 10.55 -22.04
CA SER A 15 2.09 11.56 -22.33
C SER A 15 0.76 10.91 -22.73
N ASP A 16 -0.31 11.71 -22.72
CA ASP A 16 -1.67 11.30 -23.10
C ASP A 16 -1.74 10.63 -24.48
N ARG A 17 -1.02 11.17 -25.49
CA ARG A 17 -0.96 10.58 -26.83
C ARG A 17 -0.39 9.16 -26.79
N ASP A 18 0.71 8.98 -26.07
CA ASP A 18 1.42 7.71 -26.01
C ASP A 18 0.68 6.73 -25.08
N ILE A 19 0.00 7.22 -24.02
CA ILE A 19 -0.93 6.41 -23.19
C ILE A 19 -2.04 5.83 -24.08
N ARG A 20 -2.72 6.66 -24.89
CA ARG A 20 -3.77 6.19 -25.82
C ARG A 20 -3.24 5.14 -26.78
N SER A 21 -2.06 5.36 -27.35
CA SER A 21 -1.44 4.41 -28.27
C SER A 21 -1.13 3.07 -27.60
N LEU A 22 -0.67 3.06 -26.33
CA LEU A 22 -0.40 1.82 -25.58
C LEU A 22 -1.69 1.09 -25.18
N ILE A 23 -2.77 1.82 -24.92
CA ILE A 23 -4.09 1.23 -24.66
C ILE A 23 -4.68 0.66 -25.97
N ASP A 24 -4.62 1.40 -27.05
CA ASP A 24 -5.13 0.98 -28.38
C ASP A 24 -4.39 -0.25 -28.91
N SER A 25 -3.09 -0.39 -28.62
CA SER A 25 -2.30 -1.58 -28.96
C SER A 25 -2.54 -2.76 -28.02
N GLY A 26 -3.19 -2.55 -26.87
CA GLY A 26 -3.39 -3.58 -25.86
C GLY A 26 -2.15 -3.84 -24.98
N ASP A 27 -1.11 -2.98 -25.07
CA ASP A 27 0.06 -3.07 -24.19
C ASP A 27 -0.30 -2.70 -22.75
N ILE A 28 -1.09 -1.64 -22.58
CA ILE A 28 -1.73 -1.30 -21.30
C ILE A 28 -3.21 -1.65 -21.41
N VAL A 29 -3.73 -2.41 -20.45
CA VAL A 29 -5.17 -2.69 -20.38
C VAL A 29 -5.73 -2.04 -19.12
N ILE A 30 -6.76 -1.23 -19.28
CA ILE A 30 -7.59 -0.65 -18.22
C ILE A 30 -9.03 -1.06 -18.53
N ASP A 31 -9.68 -1.77 -17.64
CA ASP A 31 -11.02 -2.28 -17.86
C ASP A 31 -11.95 -2.04 -16.65
N PRO A 32 -13.05 -1.30 -16.81
CA PRO A 32 -13.49 -0.62 -18.02
C PRO A 32 -12.69 0.66 -18.28
N PHE A 33 -12.45 0.99 -19.54
CA PHE A 33 -11.74 2.20 -19.96
C PHE A 33 -12.69 3.24 -20.55
N ASP A 34 -12.58 4.48 -20.09
CA ASP A 34 -13.23 5.65 -20.70
C ASP A 34 -12.13 6.60 -21.25
N PRO A 35 -12.13 6.87 -22.58
CA PRO A 35 -11.17 7.81 -23.16
C PRO A 35 -11.19 9.22 -22.58
N SER A 36 -12.29 9.62 -21.93
CA SER A 36 -12.41 10.93 -21.26
C SER A 36 -11.64 11.01 -19.94
N ASP A 37 -11.20 9.86 -19.38
CA ASP A 37 -10.40 9.79 -18.17
C ASP A 37 -8.91 10.07 -18.42
N VAL A 38 -8.47 10.12 -19.71
CA VAL A 38 -7.08 10.41 -20.05
C VAL A 38 -6.78 11.89 -19.85
N GLN A 39 -5.82 12.15 -18.98
CA GLN A 39 -5.26 13.46 -18.65
C GLN A 39 -3.90 13.65 -19.36
N PRO A 40 -3.29 14.84 -19.39
CA PRO A 40 -2.05 15.09 -20.14
C PRO A 40 -0.88 14.13 -19.86
N ALA A 41 -0.81 13.51 -18.67
CA ALA A 41 0.25 12.59 -18.28
C ALA A 41 -0.24 11.46 -17.35
N SER A 42 -1.55 11.18 -17.33
CA SER A 42 -2.14 10.17 -16.44
C SER A 42 -3.50 9.73 -16.98
N VAL A 43 -4.07 8.70 -16.33
CA VAL A 43 -5.47 8.28 -16.50
C VAL A 43 -6.15 8.32 -15.14
N ASP A 44 -7.31 8.99 -15.07
CA ASP A 44 -8.13 8.99 -13.86
C ASP A 44 -8.67 7.59 -13.60
N VAL A 45 -8.73 7.21 -12.32
CA VAL A 45 -9.33 5.96 -11.86
C VAL A 45 -10.42 6.23 -10.84
N ARG A 46 -11.41 5.34 -10.80
CA ARG A 46 -12.61 5.48 -9.97
C ARG A 46 -12.54 4.55 -8.76
N LEU A 47 -13.28 4.92 -7.73
CA LEU A 47 -13.44 4.14 -6.51
C LEU A 47 -14.48 3.03 -6.74
N ASP A 48 -14.14 1.82 -6.34
CA ASP A 48 -15.09 0.70 -6.28
C ASP A 48 -15.99 0.80 -5.02
N ARG A 49 -17.03 -0.01 -4.95
CA ARG A 49 -18.02 -0.05 -3.87
C ARG A 49 -17.63 -0.96 -2.69
N TYR A 50 -16.52 -1.68 -2.81
CA TYR A 50 -16.04 -2.61 -1.80
C TYR A 50 -14.98 -1.96 -0.91
N PHE A 51 -15.12 -2.16 0.41
CA PHE A 51 -14.16 -1.65 1.42
C PHE A 51 -13.78 -2.75 2.39
N GLN A 52 -12.52 -2.74 2.80
CA GLN A 52 -11.98 -3.65 3.80
C GLN A 52 -11.71 -2.86 5.08
N LEU A 53 -12.51 -3.12 6.12
CA LEU A 53 -12.45 -2.43 7.40
C LEU A 53 -11.67 -3.25 8.41
N PHE A 54 -10.92 -2.56 9.28
CA PHE A 54 -10.19 -3.20 10.37
C PHE A 54 -11.12 -3.50 11.55
N ASP A 55 -11.00 -4.72 12.09
CA ASP A 55 -11.71 -5.14 13.30
C ASP A 55 -10.81 -4.90 14.53
N ASN A 56 -10.93 -3.71 15.10
CA ASN A 56 -10.10 -3.25 16.21
C ASN A 56 -10.38 -3.99 17.54
N HIS A 57 -11.42 -4.84 17.60
CA HIS A 57 -11.79 -5.57 18.79
C HIS A 57 -11.15 -6.96 18.86
N LYS A 58 -10.64 -7.46 17.74
CA LYS A 58 -10.20 -8.84 17.60
C LYS A 58 -8.76 -9.07 18.04
N TYR A 59 -7.91 -8.06 17.87
CA TYR A 59 -6.48 -8.13 18.18
C TYR A 59 -6.04 -6.90 18.96
N ALA A 60 -5.14 -7.11 19.93
CA ALA A 60 -4.57 -6.02 20.72
C ALA A 60 -3.53 -5.18 19.93
N LEU A 61 -2.96 -5.77 18.87
CA LEU A 61 -1.98 -5.12 18.00
C LEU A 61 -2.00 -5.74 16.59
N ILE A 62 -1.50 -5.01 15.63
CA ILE A 62 -1.22 -5.51 14.29
C ILE A 62 0.23 -6.00 14.26
N ASP A 63 0.41 -7.30 14.03
CA ASP A 63 1.73 -7.91 13.87
C ASP A 63 1.97 -8.24 12.39
N PRO A 64 2.84 -7.50 11.68
CA PRO A 64 3.10 -7.72 10.26
C PRO A 64 3.82 -9.05 9.97
N ALA A 65 4.40 -9.70 11.00
CA ALA A 65 5.10 -10.97 10.88
C ALA A 65 4.19 -12.19 11.05
N THR A 66 2.96 -11.99 11.53
CA THR A 66 2.01 -13.04 11.86
C THR A 66 0.75 -12.90 11.04
N GLN A 67 0.26 -14.04 10.49
CA GLN A 67 -1.05 -14.03 9.86
C GLN A 67 -2.13 -13.85 10.94
N GLN A 68 -2.97 -12.82 10.79
CA GLN A 68 -4.06 -12.48 11.69
C GLN A 68 -5.42 -12.64 11.00
N PRO A 69 -6.01 -13.86 11.03
CA PRO A 69 -7.27 -14.14 10.35
C PRO A 69 -8.42 -13.29 10.88
N GLY A 70 -9.12 -12.59 9.97
CA GLY A 70 -10.23 -11.71 10.30
C GLY A 70 -9.82 -10.43 11.02
N LEU A 71 -8.56 -9.99 10.87
CA LEU A 71 -8.14 -8.64 11.24
C LEU A 71 -8.92 -7.58 10.48
N THR A 72 -9.37 -7.91 9.26
CA THR A 72 -10.22 -7.07 8.44
C THR A 72 -11.42 -7.85 7.92
N HIS A 73 -12.51 -7.15 7.61
CA HIS A 73 -13.69 -7.70 6.96
C HIS A 73 -14.13 -6.84 5.78
N LEU A 74 -14.67 -7.49 4.75
CA LEU A 74 -15.15 -6.85 3.54
C LEU A 74 -16.59 -6.36 3.72
N ILE A 75 -16.86 -5.15 3.28
CA ILE A 75 -18.22 -4.62 3.14
C ILE A 75 -18.48 -4.20 1.70
N ASP A 76 -19.73 -4.27 1.28
CA ASP A 76 -20.27 -3.77 0.02
C ASP A 76 -21.26 -2.65 0.34
N VAL A 77 -20.96 -1.42 -0.03
CA VAL A 77 -21.83 -0.28 0.20
C VAL A 77 -22.89 -0.09 -0.90
N GLY A 78 -22.85 -0.91 -1.94
CA GLY A 78 -23.75 -0.77 -3.08
C GLY A 78 -23.55 0.55 -3.81
N ASN A 79 -24.59 1.38 -3.84
CA ASN A 79 -24.57 2.72 -4.42
C ASN A 79 -24.50 3.84 -3.37
N GLU A 80 -24.55 3.48 -2.08
CA GLU A 80 -24.51 4.44 -0.99
C GLU A 80 -23.07 4.91 -0.73
N PRO A 81 -22.87 6.13 -0.22
CA PRO A 81 -21.53 6.59 0.11
C PRO A 81 -20.98 5.87 1.33
N PHE A 82 -19.69 5.53 1.29
CA PHE A 82 -18.93 5.17 2.47
C PHE A 82 -18.54 6.45 3.22
N ILE A 83 -18.82 6.52 4.51
CA ILE A 83 -18.47 7.67 5.35
C ILE A 83 -17.18 7.38 6.08
N LEU A 84 -16.09 8.03 5.64
CA LEU A 84 -14.76 7.92 6.24
C LEU A 84 -14.59 8.97 7.34
N HIS A 85 -14.59 8.54 8.61
CA HIS A 85 -14.46 9.43 9.75
C HIS A 85 -13.03 9.95 9.95
N PRO A 86 -12.84 11.07 10.67
CA PRO A 86 -11.51 11.59 11.00
C PRO A 86 -10.64 10.55 11.68
N GLY A 87 -9.39 10.37 11.18
CA GLY A 87 -8.43 9.41 11.71
C GLY A 87 -8.69 7.95 11.33
N GLU A 88 -9.76 7.65 10.59
CA GLU A 88 -9.97 6.29 10.07
C GLU A 88 -9.02 5.96 8.92
N PHE A 89 -8.68 4.68 8.86
CA PHE A 89 -7.94 4.05 7.78
C PHE A 89 -8.71 2.83 7.29
N VAL A 90 -8.98 2.76 5.97
CA VAL A 90 -9.68 1.64 5.34
C VAL A 90 -9.01 1.30 4.01
N LEU A 91 -9.17 0.05 3.56
CA LEU A 91 -8.75 -0.31 2.21
C LEU A 91 -9.95 -0.22 1.27
N GLY A 92 -9.77 0.50 0.19
CA GLY A 92 -10.65 0.48 -0.97
C GLY A 92 -9.96 -0.16 -2.16
N SER A 93 -10.56 -0.10 -3.33
CA SER A 93 -9.93 -0.50 -4.59
C SER A 93 -10.34 0.41 -5.73
N THR A 94 -9.55 0.39 -6.80
CA THR A 94 -9.99 0.95 -8.08
C THR A 94 -11.14 0.12 -8.64
N PHE A 95 -12.07 0.79 -9.31
CA PHE A 95 -13.12 0.16 -10.09
C PHE A 95 -12.52 -0.51 -11.34
N GLU A 96 -11.48 0.10 -11.90
CA GLU A 96 -10.76 -0.39 -13.05
C GLU A 96 -9.78 -1.51 -12.67
N HIS A 97 -9.77 -2.53 -13.50
CA HIS A 97 -8.73 -3.55 -13.54
C HIS A 97 -7.59 -3.07 -14.44
N LEU A 98 -6.36 -3.13 -13.96
CA LEU A 98 -5.15 -2.72 -14.67
C LEU A 98 -4.33 -3.94 -15.08
N THR A 99 -3.76 -3.92 -16.30
CA THR A 99 -2.69 -4.84 -16.71
C THR A 99 -1.56 -4.04 -17.35
N LEU A 100 -0.33 -4.27 -16.88
CA LEU A 100 0.88 -3.61 -17.35
C LEU A 100 1.80 -4.60 -18.08
N PRO A 101 2.45 -4.18 -19.19
CA PRO A 101 3.48 -4.96 -19.85
C PRO A 101 4.80 -4.90 -19.05
N ALA A 102 5.75 -5.74 -19.42
CA ALA A 102 7.07 -5.80 -18.76
C ALA A 102 7.93 -4.54 -18.93
N HIS A 103 7.56 -3.62 -19.83
CA HIS A 103 8.34 -2.41 -20.15
C HIS A 103 7.70 -1.11 -19.67
N VAL A 104 6.56 -1.18 -18.96
CA VAL A 104 5.87 -0.02 -18.38
C VAL A 104 5.62 -0.28 -16.91
N ALA A 105 6.02 0.67 -16.06
CA ALA A 105 5.61 0.78 -14.68
C ALA A 105 4.50 1.83 -14.54
N ALA A 106 3.74 1.79 -13.44
CA ALA A 106 2.79 2.85 -13.15
C ALA A 106 2.94 3.36 -11.70
N ARG A 107 2.35 4.50 -11.44
CA ARG A 107 2.23 5.04 -10.09
C ARG A 107 0.84 5.63 -9.89
N LEU A 108 0.23 5.22 -8.79
CA LEU A 108 -1.01 5.80 -8.31
C LEU A 108 -0.72 7.11 -7.60
N GLU A 109 -1.43 8.16 -7.97
CA GLU A 109 -1.44 9.46 -7.32
C GLU A 109 -2.87 9.84 -6.92
N GLY A 110 -3.01 10.58 -5.81
CA GLY A 110 -4.30 11.11 -5.40
C GLY A 110 -4.77 12.25 -6.30
N LYS A 111 -6.07 12.57 -6.22
CA LYS A 111 -6.64 13.77 -6.86
C LYS A 111 -6.39 14.98 -5.96
N SER A 112 -5.79 16.03 -6.51
CA SER A 112 -5.46 17.26 -5.74
C SER A 112 -6.70 17.93 -5.12
N SER A 113 -7.86 17.81 -5.76
CA SER A 113 -9.13 18.31 -5.23
C SER A 113 -9.56 17.57 -3.96
N LEU A 114 -9.33 16.25 -3.87
CA LEU A 114 -9.65 15.43 -2.70
C LEU A 114 -8.58 15.58 -1.61
N GLY A 115 -7.32 15.67 -1.99
CA GLY A 115 -6.22 15.91 -1.04
C GLY A 115 -6.39 17.23 -0.27
N ARG A 116 -6.97 18.27 -0.92
CA ARG A 116 -7.30 19.55 -0.25
C ARG A 116 -8.45 19.44 0.76
N LEU A 117 -9.22 18.36 0.72
CA LEU A 117 -10.24 18.04 1.71
C LEU A 117 -9.70 17.15 2.84
N GLY A 118 -8.41 16.75 2.78
CA GLY A 118 -7.78 15.89 3.78
C GLY A 118 -7.88 14.40 3.48
N LEU A 119 -8.31 14.01 2.27
CA LEU A 119 -8.32 12.61 1.86
C LEU A 119 -6.94 12.20 1.35
N LEU A 120 -6.36 11.15 1.93
CA LEU A 120 -5.23 10.41 1.36
C LEU A 120 -5.76 9.19 0.63
N THR A 121 -5.28 8.96 -0.59
CA THR A 121 -5.70 7.82 -1.43
C THR A 121 -4.73 6.65 -1.30
N HIS A 122 -3.48 6.94 -0.98
CA HIS A 122 -2.44 5.99 -0.58
C HIS A 122 -1.45 6.71 0.34
N SER A 123 -0.78 5.94 1.21
CA SER A 123 0.19 6.54 2.15
C SER A 123 1.62 6.45 1.61
N THR A 124 2.07 5.26 1.19
CA THR A 124 3.48 5.03 0.83
C THR A 124 3.68 4.14 -0.40
N ALA A 125 2.71 3.31 -0.77
CA ALA A 125 2.89 2.22 -1.73
C ALA A 125 2.16 2.49 -3.06
N GLY A 126 2.38 3.68 -3.64
CA GLY A 126 1.76 4.06 -4.92
C GLY A 126 2.42 3.45 -6.16
N PHE A 127 3.59 2.79 -6.05
CA PHE A 127 4.31 2.25 -7.20
C PHE A 127 3.74 0.89 -7.62
N ILE A 128 3.55 0.71 -8.92
CA ILE A 128 2.99 -0.49 -9.53
C ILE A 128 4.01 -1.06 -10.51
N ASP A 129 4.49 -2.25 -10.20
CA ASP A 129 5.55 -2.90 -10.97
C ASP A 129 5.11 -3.32 -12.38
N PRO A 130 6.05 -3.34 -13.35
CA PRO A 130 5.80 -3.93 -14.67
C PRO A 130 5.35 -5.39 -14.57
N GLY A 131 4.33 -5.77 -15.35
CA GLY A 131 3.74 -7.11 -15.32
C GLY A 131 2.60 -7.28 -14.32
N PHE A 132 2.28 -6.26 -13.52
CA PHE A 132 1.12 -6.30 -12.63
C PHE A 132 -0.18 -6.47 -13.42
N THR A 133 -1.09 -7.28 -12.87
CA THR A 133 -2.50 -7.36 -13.29
C THR A 133 -3.39 -7.47 -12.07
N GLY A 134 -4.50 -6.72 -12.03
CA GLY A 134 -5.44 -6.71 -10.91
C GLY A 134 -6.10 -5.35 -10.68
N HIS A 135 -7.01 -5.29 -9.70
CA HIS A 135 -7.48 -4.03 -9.14
C HIS A 135 -6.40 -3.46 -8.21
N ILE A 136 -6.28 -2.14 -8.14
CA ILE A 136 -5.31 -1.50 -7.25
C ILE A 136 -5.98 -1.28 -5.90
N THR A 137 -5.39 -1.79 -4.83
CA THR A 137 -5.85 -1.51 -3.46
C THR A 137 -5.46 -0.08 -3.10
N LEU A 138 -6.44 0.66 -2.57
CA LEU A 138 -6.30 2.04 -2.10
C LEU A 138 -6.21 2.05 -0.58
N GLU A 139 -5.25 2.81 -0.04
CA GLU A 139 -5.03 3.00 1.40
C GLU A 139 -5.67 4.32 1.83
N LEU A 140 -7.00 4.32 1.96
CA LEU A 140 -7.78 5.52 2.19
C LEU A 140 -7.71 5.96 3.64
N SER A 141 -7.35 7.22 3.89
CA SER A 141 -7.42 7.80 5.23
C SER A 141 -7.88 9.25 5.22
N ASN A 142 -8.57 9.63 6.29
CA ASN A 142 -9.10 10.99 6.48
C ASN A 142 -8.26 11.72 7.54
N THR A 143 -7.48 12.71 7.10
CA THR A 143 -6.67 13.57 7.97
C THR A 143 -7.37 14.89 8.34
N ALA A 144 -8.58 15.11 7.81
CA ALA A 144 -9.39 16.26 8.17
C ALA A 144 -10.12 16.04 9.51
N THR A 145 -10.78 17.09 10.00
CA THR A 145 -11.57 17.06 11.25
C THR A 145 -13.05 16.73 11.04
N MET A 146 -13.48 16.59 9.78
CA MET A 146 -14.85 16.26 9.40
C MET A 146 -14.90 14.93 8.63
N PRO A 147 -15.99 14.17 8.74
CA PRO A 147 -16.20 12.98 7.91
C PRO A 147 -16.21 13.33 6.42
N ILE A 148 -15.67 12.45 5.60
CA ILE A 148 -15.64 12.56 4.14
C ILE A 148 -16.54 11.47 3.56
N ALA A 149 -17.49 11.86 2.70
CA ALA A 149 -18.32 10.91 1.96
C ALA A 149 -17.59 10.45 0.68
N LEU A 150 -17.38 9.14 0.55
CA LEU A 150 -16.76 8.50 -0.59
C LEU A 150 -17.82 7.74 -1.39
N TYR A 151 -18.07 8.20 -2.61
CA TYR A 151 -19.10 7.61 -3.48
C TYR A 151 -18.48 6.58 -4.41
N PRO A 152 -19.05 5.38 -4.55
CA PRO A 152 -18.68 4.45 -5.61
C PRO A 152 -18.73 5.12 -6.99
N GLY A 153 -17.73 4.86 -7.84
CA GLY A 153 -17.61 5.47 -9.16
C GLY A 153 -17.02 6.88 -9.20
N MET A 154 -16.77 7.54 -8.05
CA MET A 154 -16.09 8.84 -8.04
C MET A 154 -14.63 8.70 -8.49
N LYS A 155 -14.10 9.71 -9.19
CA LYS A 155 -12.66 9.77 -9.52
C LYS A 155 -11.85 9.97 -8.25
N ILE A 156 -11.15 8.91 -7.83
CA ILE A 156 -10.45 8.86 -6.54
C ILE A 156 -8.94 9.10 -6.67
N GLY A 157 -8.36 8.75 -7.79
CA GLY A 157 -6.95 8.85 -8.06
C GLY A 157 -6.65 8.98 -9.54
N GLN A 158 -5.39 8.90 -9.90
CA GLN A 158 -4.89 8.90 -11.27
C GLN A 158 -3.65 8.02 -11.39
N LEU A 159 -3.47 7.36 -12.53
CA LEU A 159 -2.33 6.52 -12.85
C LEU A 159 -1.39 7.25 -13.78
N CYS A 160 -0.16 7.50 -13.33
CA CYS A 160 0.95 7.95 -14.17
C CYS A 160 1.73 6.74 -14.66
N PHE A 161 2.15 6.74 -15.93
CA PHE A 161 2.86 5.62 -16.54
C PHE A 161 4.29 6.03 -16.88
N PHE A 162 5.22 5.09 -16.66
CA PHE A 162 6.66 5.30 -16.85
C PHE A 162 7.23 4.25 -17.79
N GLN A 163 7.90 4.71 -18.85
CA GLN A 163 8.65 3.82 -19.72
C GLN A 163 9.89 3.33 -18.99
N MET A 164 10.05 2.02 -18.89
CA MET A 164 11.25 1.40 -18.35
C MET A 164 12.44 1.58 -19.32
N SER A 165 13.67 1.67 -18.79
CA SER A 165 14.90 1.74 -19.60
C SER A 165 15.10 0.49 -20.46
N SER A 166 14.60 -0.65 -19.99
CA SER A 166 14.49 -1.94 -20.69
C SER A 166 13.36 -2.73 -20.05
N PRO A 167 12.76 -3.71 -20.72
CA PRO A 167 11.79 -4.60 -20.10
C PRO A 167 12.35 -5.26 -18.84
N ALA A 168 11.53 -5.39 -17.79
CA ALA A 168 11.90 -6.10 -16.58
C ALA A 168 12.26 -7.56 -16.90
N GLN A 169 13.40 -8.02 -16.39
CA GLN A 169 13.84 -9.41 -16.58
C GLN A 169 12.93 -10.40 -15.83
N ALA A 170 12.37 -9.99 -14.68
CA ALA A 170 11.45 -10.75 -13.89
C ALA A 170 10.23 -9.86 -13.56
N PRO A 171 9.25 -9.74 -14.49
CA PRO A 171 8.05 -8.94 -14.26
C PRO A 171 7.25 -9.44 -13.06
N TYR A 172 6.45 -8.58 -12.46
CA TYR A 172 5.54 -8.94 -11.38
C TYR A 172 4.63 -10.09 -11.84
N GLY A 173 4.46 -11.11 -11.00
CA GLY A 173 3.70 -12.32 -11.34
C GLY A 173 4.49 -13.42 -12.05
N SER A 174 5.77 -13.21 -12.43
CA SER A 174 6.59 -14.22 -13.12
C SER A 174 7.04 -15.37 -12.21
N GLY A 175 6.75 -15.34 -10.91
CA GLY A 175 7.15 -16.36 -9.94
C GLY A 175 8.57 -16.21 -9.37
N ALA A 176 9.44 -15.41 -10.02
CA ALA A 176 10.82 -15.18 -9.57
C ALA A 176 10.89 -14.21 -8.36
N GLN A 177 9.91 -13.33 -8.23
CA GLN A 177 9.78 -12.37 -7.14
C GLN A 177 8.48 -12.67 -6.39
N GLY A 178 8.46 -12.43 -5.08
CA GLY A 178 7.30 -12.68 -4.23
C GLY A 178 6.08 -11.80 -4.53
N SER A 179 5.50 -11.95 -5.72
CA SER A 179 4.34 -11.21 -6.23
C SER A 179 3.10 -11.56 -5.40
N ARG A 180 2.80 -10.74 -4.40
CA ARG A 180 1.79 -11.03 -3.38
C ARG A 180 0.36 -10.80 -3.83
N TYR A 181 0.19 -9.87 -4.77
CA TYR A 181 -1.13 -9.29 -5.10
C TYR A 181 -1.48 -9.43 -6.58
N GLN A 182 -0.78 -10.33 -7.32
CA GLN A 182 -1.10 -10.61 -8.71
C GLN A 182 -2.51 -11.18 -8.85
N GLY A 183 -3.30 -10.62 -9.76
CA GLY A 183 -4.67 -11.04 -10.01
C GLY A 183 -5.67 -10.69 -8.91
N GLN A 184 -5.31 -9.78 -7.98
CA GLN A 184 -6.23 -9.39 -6.92
C GLN A 184 -7.51 -8.74 -7.45
N ARG A 185 -8.63 -9.01 -6.76
CA ARG A 185 -9.95 -8.45 -7.05
C ARG A 185 -10.47 -7.70 -5.84
N GLY A 186 -10.86 -6.43 -6.04
CA GLY A 186 -11.29 -5.57 -4.95
C GLY A 186 -10.17 -5.27 -3.95
N PRO A 187 -10.49 -4.65 -2.79
CA PRO A 187 -9.52 -4.34 -1.76
C PRO A 187 -9.00 -5.63 -1.12
N THR A 188 -7.67 -5.77 -1.09
CA THR A 188 -7.02 -6.99 -0.58
C THR A 188 -6.27 -6.67 0.70
N ALA A 189 -6.52 -7.44 1.77
CA ALA A 189 -5.82 -7.32 3.05
C ALA A 189 -4.32 -7.61 2.91
N SER A 190 -3.53 -7.06 3.84
CA SER A 190 -2.08 -7.24 3.85
C SER A 190 -1.67 -8.70 3.94
N ARG A 191 -0.66 -9.06 3.14
CA ARG A 191 0.03 -10.36 3.17
C ARG A 191 1.48 -10.19 3.62
N SER A 192 1.75 -9.22 4.49
CA SER A 192 3.09 -8.88 4.99
C SER A 192 3.79 -10.07 5.64
N TYR A 193 3.04 -10.92 6.35
CA TYR A 193 3.56 -12.12 7.02
C TYR A 193 4.30 -13.07 6.07
N LEU A 194 3.97 -13.05 4.77
CA LEU A 194 4.69 -13.85 3.75
C LEU A 194 6.08 -13.29 3.42
N ASN A 195 6.37 -12.02 3.77
CA ASN A 195 7.69 -11.39 3.57
C ASN A 195 8.61 -11.60 4.76
N PHE A 196 8.05 -12.04 5.90
CA PHE A 196 8.78 -12.07 7.13
C PHE A 196 9.54 -13.41 7.25
N SER A 197 10.85 -13.36 6.99
CA SER A 197 11.78 -14.37 7.47
C SER A 197 12.56 -13.75 8.63
N ARG A 198 12.56 -14.37 9.81
CA ARG A 198 13.42 -13.93 10.92
C ARG A 198 14.87 -13.97 10.43
N VAL A 199 15.40 -12.79 10.10
CA VAL A 199 16.83 -12.63 9.95
C VAL A 199 17.39 -12.57 11.36
N GLU A 200 18.12 -13.61 11.79
CA GLU A 200 18.94 -13.49 12.97
C GLU A 200 19.97 -12.40 12.70
N VAL A 201 19.80 -11.26 13.36
CA VAL A 201 20.83 -10.22 13.38
C VAL A 201 21.99 -10.82 14.17
N ARG A 202 22.93 -11.47 13.48
CA ARG A 202 24.15 -11.93 14.11
C ARG A 202 24.89 -10.70 14.62
N ALA A 203 24.94 -10.56 15.93
CA ALA A 203 25.80 -9.62 16.58
C ALA A 203 27.23 -9.86 16.07
N GLY A 204 27.82 -8.91 15.30
CA GLY A 204 29.20 -9.06 14.92
C GLY A 204 29.69 -8.34 13.67
N ARG A 205 28.85 -7.77 12.81
CA ARG A 205 29.30 -6.94 11.66
C ARG A 205 28.36 -5.77 11.34
N GLY A 206 27.59 -5.30 12.30
CA GLY A 206 26.86 -4.05 12.18
C GLY A 206 27.70 -2.92 12.74
N ILE A 207 27.65 -1.75 12.12
CA ILE A 207 28.09 -0.50 12.73
C ILE A 207 27.25 -0.34 13.99
N VAL A 208 27.86 -0.53 15.15
CA VAL A 208 27.23 -0.23 16.44
C VAL A 208 27.03 1.29 16.49
N PRO A 209 25.81 1.82 16.68
CA PRO A 209 25.62 3.25 16.85
C PRO A 209 26.51 3.75 17.97
N GLU A 210 27.16 4.89 17.78
CA GLU A 210 28.14 5.51 18.69
C GLU A 210 27.60 5.72 20.11
N ASN A 211 26.28 5.64 20.31
CA ASN A 211 25.56 5.80 21.57
C ASN A 211 24.90 4.52 22.10
N SER A 212 25.30 3.33 21.62
CA SER A 212 24.84 2.11 22.28
C SER A 212 25.46 2.03 23.68
N PRO A 213 24.67 1.69 24.74
CA PRO A 213 25.25 1.45 26.05
C PRO A 213 26.35 0.40 25.89
N LEU A 214 27.58 0.76 26.21
CA LEU A 214 28.68 -0.17 26.27
C LEU A 214 28.33 -1.19 27.39
N GLU A 215 28.22 -2.45 27.06
CA GLU A 215 28.32 -3.49 28.05
C GLU A 215 29.70 -3.33 28.69
N ASP A 216 29.75 -2.80 29.91
CA ASP A 216 30.98 -2.79 30.70
C ASP A 216 31.34 -4.25 30.99
N GLY A 217 32.45 -4.65 30.46
CA GLY A 217 32.96 -6.03 30.55
C GLY A 217 33.43 -6.42 31.95
N SER A 218 32.57 -6.23 32.96
CA SER A 218 32.80 -6.67 34.36
C SER A 218 31.67 -7.58 34.84
N GLY A 219 31.50 -8.72 34.18
CA GLY A 219 30.61 -9.80 34.63
C GLY A 219 31.38 -11.03 35.10
N HIS A 220 31.66 -11.15 36.35
CA HIS A 220 31.99 -12.43 36.96
C HIS A 220 30.83 -13.42 36.83
N PRO A 221 31.06 -14.71 36.55
CA PRO A 221 29.99 -15.68 36.52
C PRO A 221 29.56 -16.01 37.98
N GLY A 222 28.45 -15.42 38.38
CA GLY A 222 27.79 -15.69 39.64
C GLY A 222 26.57 -16.58 39.43
N GLU A 223 26.50 -17.65 40.21
CA GLU A 223 25.51 -18.69 40.25
C GLU A 223 24.07 -18.18 40.29
N VAL A 224 23.21 -18.78 39.48
CA VAL A 224 21.76 -18.54 39.47
C VAL A 224 21.10 -19.40 40.56
N GLY A 225 20.76 -18.78 41.67
CA GLY A 225 19.82 -19.35 42.63
C GLY A 225 18.38 -19.11 42.22
N VAL A 226 17.63 -20.19 42.03
CA VAL A 226 16.20 -20.17 41.79
C VAL A 226 15.49 -19.91 43.12
N SER A 227 14.70 -18.85 43.24
CA SER A 227 13.68 -18.74 44.28
C SER A 227 12.38 -18.23 43.69
N ALA A 228 11.37 -19.07 43.80
CA ALA A 228 9.97 -18.74 43.54
C ALA A 228 9.46 -17.74 44.60
N GLY A 229 8.76 -16.71 44.13
CA GLY A 229 8.03 -15.78 44.99
C GLY A 229 6.82 -15.25 44.25
N VAL A 230 5.68 -15.81 44.57
CA VAL A 230 4.35 -15.30 44.25
C VAL A 230 4.06 -14.14 45.21
N GLU A 231 3.71 -12.96 44.71
CA GLU A 231 2.88 -12.04 45.49
C GLU A 231 1.91 -11.26 44.57
N GLU A 232 0.65 -11.40 44.96
CA GLU A 232 -0.52 -10.61 44.57
C GLU A 232 -0.40 -9.16 45.09
N GLY A 233 -1.06 -8.26 44.35
CA GLY A 233 -1.60 -7.07 45.00
C GLY A 233 -1.28 -5.76 44.34
N ALA A 234 -2.27 -5.19 43.69
CA ALA A 234 -2.85 -3.87 43.95
C ALA A 234 -3.48 -3.24 42.71
N ALA A 235 -4.76 -3.46 42.59
CA ALA A 235 -5.67 -2.51 41.94
C ALA A 235 -5.71 -1.22 42.76
N GLN A 236 -5.57 -0.08 42.13
CA GLN A 236 -6.31 1.17 42.41
C GLN A 236 -5.65 2.38 41.78
N ARG A 237 -6.37 3.01 40.90
CA ARG A 237 -6.71 4.44 40.77
C ARG A 237 -6.77 4.91 39.32
N LEU A 238 -7.95 4.82 38.77
CA LEU A 238 -8.37 5.77 37.75
C LEU A 238 -9.47 6.64 38.38
N GLY A 239 -9.09 7.87 38.70
CA GLY A 239 -10.02 8.90 39.12
C GLY A 239 -10.81 9.43 37.95
N VAL A 240 -12.11 9.30 38.05
CA VAL A 240 -13.11 9.97 37.24
C VAL A 240 -13.08 11.46 37.58
N CYS A 241 -12.95 12.31 36.59
CA CYS A 241 -13.32 13.72 36.70
C CYS A 241 -14.42 14.00 35.66
N GLY A 242 -15.66 14.09 36.18
CA GLY A 242 -16.78 14.59 35.43
C GLY A 242 -16.84 16.10 35.52
N LYS A 243 -17.18 16.71 34.40
CA LYS A 243 -18.23 17.72 34.22
C LYS A 243 -18.38 17.95 32.71
#